data_d1d6ba52599760724b1744fd511d0987
#
_entry.id   d1d6ba52599760724b1744fd511d0987
#
_cell.length_a   1.000
_cell.length_b   1.000
_cell.length_c   1.000
_cell.angle_alpha   90.00
_cell.angle_beta   90.00
_cell.angle_gamma   90.00
#
_symmetry.space_group_name_H-M   'P 1'
#
loop_
_entity.id
_entity.type
_entity.pdbx_description
1 polymer ?
#
loop_
_entity_poly.entity_id
_entity_poly.type
_entity_poly.pdbx_seq_one_letter_code
_entity_poly.pdbx_strand_id
1 'polypeptide(L)'
;MAFIRMFQPPNVTPEIYEAVNAKADVATNPPEGLIFHCAGDADGNWQIVDVWESEAHAKRFDEERLMPAIESVVGMRPPETPRQQSYELHTVVRP
;
A
#
# COMPACT_ATOMS: atom_id res chain seq x y z
N MET A 1 3.59 -8.93 15.82
CA MET A 1 4.59 -9.35 14.84
C MET A 1 4.47 -8.53 13.58
N ALA A 2 5.57 -8.28 12.91
CA ALA A 2 5.54 -7.51 11.68
C ALA A 2 4.76 -8.25 10.60
N PHE A 3 4.19 -7.50 9.67
CA PHE A 3 3.25 -7.99 8.69
C PHE A 3 3.59 -7.42 7.32
N ILE A 4 3.67 -8.27 6.30
CA ILE A 4 4.00 -7.86 4.94
C ILE A 4 2.78 -7.99 4.03
N ARG A 5 2.64 -7.03 3.11
CA ARG A 5 1.67 -7.11 2.01
C ARG A 5 2.38 -6.90 0.69
N MET A 6 2.05 -7.75 -0.28
CA MET A 6 2.50 -7.61 -1.66
C MET A 6 1.26 -7.65 -2.52
N PHE A 7 1.03 -6.63 -3.33
CA PHE A 7 -0.17 -6.60 -4.17
C PHE A 7 0.07 -5.93 -5.50
N GLN A 8 -0.74 -6.36 -6.48
CA GLN A 8 -0.69 -5.86 -7.85
C GLN A 8 -2.07 -5.27 -8.18
N PRO A 9 -2.27 -3.97 -7.95
CA PRO A 9 -3.55 -3.35 -8.29
C PRO A 9 -3.73 -3.30 -9.81
N PRO A 10 -4.93 -3.63 -10.32
CA PRO A 10 -5.17 -3.59 -11.75
C PRO A 10 -5.24 -2.15 -12.26
N ASN A 11 -4.78 -1.95 -13.49
CA ASN A 11 -4.93 -0.67 -14.21
C ASN A 11 -4.29 0.54 -13.50
N VAL A 12 -3.23 0.31 -12.75
CA VAL A 12 -2.50 1.39 -12.08
C VAL A 12 -1.31 1.79 -12.94
N THR A 13 -1.23 3.09 -13.23
CA THR A 13 -0.07 3.70 -13.89
C THR A 13 0.80 4.36 -12.84
N PRO A 14 2.09 4.66 -13.16
CA PRO A 14 2.92 5.44 -12.25
C PRO A 14 2.28 6.76 -11.82
N GLU A 15 1.58 7.42 -12.74
CA GLU A 15 0.92 8.71 -12.47
C GLU A 15 -0.21 8.55 -11.45
N ILE A 16 -1.03 7.51 -11.61
CA ILE A 16 -2.12 7.22 -10.66
C ILE A 16 -1.54 6.87 -9.29
N TYR A 17 -0.51 6.03 -9.28
CA TYR A 17 0.16 5.63 -8.04
C TYR A 17 0.69 6.86 -7.28
N GLU A 18 1.40 7.75 -7.98
CA GLU A 18 1.95 8.96 -7.36
C GLU A 18 0.85 9.89 -6.86
N ALA A 19 -0.25 10.03 -7.61
CA ALA A 19 -1.36 10.86 -7.20
C ALA A 19 -2.04 10.32 -5.92
N VAL A 20 -2.21 9.00 -5.84
CA VAL A 20 -2.80 8.36 -4.65
C VAL A 20 -1.86 8.52 -3.45
N ASN A 21 -0.56 8.32 -3.63
CA ASN A 21 0.40 8.49 -2.54
C ASN A 21 0.47 9.93 -2.04
N ALA A 22 0.36 10.90 -2.94
CA ALA A 22 0.33 12.31 -2.55
C ALA A 22 -0.91 12.61 -1.72
N LYS A 23 -2.08 12.10 -2.12
CA LYS A 23 -3.33 12.30 -1.38
C LYS A 23 -3.28 11.58 -0.02
N ALA A 24 -2.72 10.39 0.04
CA ALA A 24 -2.57 9.65 1.29
C ALA A 24 -1.45 10.21 2.17
N ASP A 25 -0.62 11.09 1.59
CA ASP A 25 0.46 11.81 2.29
C ASP A 25 1.45 10.86 2.97
N VAL A 26 1.85 9.80 2.27
CA VAL A 26 2.70 8.76 2.84
C VAL A 26 4.14 9.26 3.05
N ALA A 27 4.66 10.06 2.12
CA ALA A 27 6.06 10.49 2.14
C ALA A 27 6.35 11.52 3.22
N THR A 28 5.46 12.51 3.41
CA THR A 28 5.68 13.59 4.37
C THR A 28 5.08 13.30 5.74
N ASN A 29 4.13 12.39 5.81
CA ASN A 29 3.48 12.00 7.06
C ASN A 29 3.27 10.48 7.06
N PRO A 30 4.35 9.70 7.22
CA PRO A 30 4.25 8.23 7.18
C PRO A 30 3.19 7.72 8.16
N PRO A 31 2.38 6.73 7.74
CA PRO A 31 1.37 6.18 8.63
C PRO A 31 2.00 5.50 9.84
N GLU A 32 1.29 5.57 10.95
CA GLU A 32 1.72 4.87 12.16
C GLU A 32 1.86 3.37 11.86
N GLY A 33 2.98 2.81 12.29
CA GLY A 33 3.27 1.39 12.13
C GLY A 33 3.88 0.98 10.80
N LEU A 34 4.06 1.90 9.86
CA LEU A 34 4.73 1.59 8.59
C LEU A 34 6.22 1.43 8.82
N ILE A 35 6.77 0.27 8.44
CA ILE A 35 8.21 0.01 8.50
C ILE A 35 8.86 0.45 7.21
N PHE A 36 8.37 -0.01 6.06
CA PHE A 36 8.75 0.54 4.77
C PHE A 36 7.70 0.23 3.72
N HIS A 37 7.78 0.96 2.61
CA HIS A 37 6.89 0.84 1.47
C HIS A 37 7.72 1.02 0.20
N CYS A 38 7.49 0.17 -0.80
CA CYS A 38 8.12 0.32 -2.09
C CYS A 38 7.19 -0.14 -3.20
N ALA A 39 7.46 0.34 -4.41
CA ALA A 39 6.66 -0.02 -5.57
C ALA A 39 7.51 0.06 -6.83
N GLY A 40 7.14 -0.71 -7.82
CA GLY A 40 7.84 -0.71 -9.09
C GLY A 40 7.08 -1.49 -10.15
N ASP A 41 7.62 -1.47 -11.37
CA ASP A 41 7.06 -2.22 -12.48
C ASP A 41 7.68 -3.62 -12.52
N ALA A 42 6.85 -4.62 -12.29
CA ALA A 42 7.25 -6.03 -12.34
C ALA A 42 6.73 -6.63 -13.66
N ASP A 43 7.51 -6.52 -14.71
CA ASP A 43 7.18 -7.07 -16.05
C ASP A 43 5.82 -6.60 -16.57
N GLY A 44 5.57 -5.30 -16.49
CA GLY A 44 4.32 -4.71 -16.97
C GLY A 44 3.20 -4.68 -15.95
N ASN A 45 3.42 -5.23 -14.76
CA ASN A 45 2.45 -5.19 -13.66
C ASN A 45 2.98 -4.32 -12.53
N TRP A 46 2.19 -3.37 -12.08
CA TRP A 46 2.60 -2.52 -10.97
C TRP A 46 2.57 -3.32 -9.68
N GLN A 47 3.73 -3.42 -9.03
CA GLN A 47 3.89 -4.21 -7.80
C GLN A 47 4.13 -3.28 -6.63
N ILE A 48 3.34 -3.45 -5.57
CA ILE A 48 3.47 -2.69 -4.33
C ILE A 48 3.81 -3.65 -3.20
N VAL A 49 4.79 -3.26 -2.38
CA VAL A 49 5.16 -4.03 -1.19
C VAL A 49 5.21 -3.09 -0.01
N ASP A 50 4.55 -3.46 1.08
CA ASP A 50 4.71 -2.72 2.33
C ASP A 50 4.85 -3.67 3.51
N VAL A 51 5.59 -3.22 4.51
CA VAL A 51 5.82 -3.93 5.75
C VAL A 51 5.36 -3.05 6.90
N TRP A 52 4.59 -3.63 7.81
CA TRP A 52 3.93 -2.95 8.91
C TRP A 52 4.29 -3.59 10.24
N GLU A 53 4.18 -2.84 11.32
CA GLU A 53 4.35 -3.38 12.68
C GLU A 53 3.30 -4.44 12.99
N SER A 54 2.10 -4.32 12.43
CA SER A 54 1.02 -5.32 12.58
C SER A 54 0.01 -5.18 11.46
N GLU A 55 -0.80 -6.22 11.27
CA GLU A 55 -1.91 -6.18 10.32
C GLU A 55 -2.92 -5.08 10.67
N ALA A 56 -3.14 -4.84 11.96
CA ALA A 56 -4.07 -3.80 12.40
C ALA A 56 -3.63 -2.41 11.93
N HIS A 57 -2.33 -2.13 11.94
CA HIS A 57 -1.81 -0.85 11.42
C HIS A 57 -2.09 -0.72 9.93
N ALA A 58 -1.89 -1.80 9.16
CA ALA A 58 -2.16 -1.79 7.72
C ALA A 58 -3.64 -1.52 7.45
N LYS A 59 -4.53 -2.18 8.17
CA LYS A 59 -5.99 -2.00 8.00
C LYS A 59 -6.43 -0.59 8.35
N ARG A 60 -5.87 -0.02 9.41
CA ARG A 60 -6.18 1.36 9.79
C ARG A 60 -5.77 2.35 8.69
N PHE A 61 -4.57 2.17 8.15
CA PHE A 61 -4.11 3.00 7.05
C PHE A 61 -5.05 2.90 5.85
N ASP A 62 -5.46 1.70 5.48
CA ASP A 62 -6.38 1.49 4.36
C ASP A 62 -7.69 2.25 4.56
N GLU A 63 -8.30 2.13 5.74
CA GLU A 63 -9.59 2.75 6.02
C GLU A 63 -9.51 4.26 6.14
N GLU A 64 -8.50 4.77 6.84
CA GLU A 64 -8.41 6.17 7.16
C GLU A 64 -7.78 7.01 6.05
N ARG A 65 -6.85 6.44 5.28
CA ARG A 65 -6.05 7.22 4.34
C ARG A 65 -6.05 6.67 2.92
N LEU A 66 -5.84 5.37 2.72
CA LEU A 66 -5.64 4.81 1.39
C LEU A 66 -6.94 4.79 0.58
N MET A 67 -8.01 4.24 1.10
CA MET A 67 -9.28 4.16 0.37
C MET A 67 -9.84 5.54 0.05
N PRO A 68 -9.85 6.52 0.98
CA PRO A 68 -10.25 7.88 0.64
C PRO A 68 -9.37 8.52 -0.45
N ALA A 69 -8.06 8.25 -0.43
CA ALA A 69 -7.16 8.77 -1.45
C ALA A 69 -7.46 8.17 -2.83
N ILE A 70 -7.71 6.86 -2.89
CA ILE A 70 -8.06 6.19 -4.13
C ILE A 70 -9.37 6.75 -4.68
N GLU A 71 -10.40 6.90 -3.84
CA GLU A 71 -11.67 7.50 -4.28
C GLU A 71 -11.47 8.91 -4.82
N SER A 72 -10.62 9.70 -4.17
CA SER A 72 -10.35 11.07 -4.60
C SER A 72 -9.69 11.14 -5.98
N VAL A 73 -8.79 10.22 -6.27
CA VAL A 73 -8.03 10.22 -7.52
C VAL A 73 -8.78 9.52 -8.65
N VAL A 74 -9.38 8.37 -8.35
CA VAL A 74 -10.00 7.50 -9.37
C VAL A 74 -11.50 7.77 -9.50
N GLY A 75 -12.12 8.34 -8.49
CA GLY A 75 -13.55 8.67 -8.50
C GLY A 75 -14.46 7.60 -7.93
N MET A 76 -13.91 6.46 -7.54
CA MET A 76 -14.67 5.37 -6.93
C MET A 76 -13.77 4.44 -6.13
N ARG A 77 -14.36 3.70 -5.22
CA ARG A 77 -13.64 2.63 -4.54
C ARG A 77 -13.42 1.49 -5.54
N PRO A 78 -12.26 0.80 -5.47
CA PRO A 78 -12.03 -0.34 -6.34
C PRO A 78 -13.12 -1.39 -6.14
N PRO A 79 -13.78 -1.89 -7.21
CA PRO A 79 -14.80 -2.90 -7.08
C PRO A 79 -14.23 -4.29 -6.77
N GLU A 80 -12.95 -4.49 -7.01
CA GLU A 80 -12.28 -5.76 -6.82
C GLU A 80 -11.08 -5.62 -5.91
N THR A 81 -10.86 -6.66 -5.09
CA THR A 81 -9.64 -6.75 -4.30
C THR A 81 -8.47 -7.02 -5.25
N PRO A 82 -7.38 -6.25 -5.17
CA PRO A 82 -6.22 -6.53 -6.01
C PRO A 82 -5.63 -7.90 -5.66
N ARG A 83 -4.92 -8.49 -6.61
CA ARG A 83 -4.20 -9.72 -6.35
C ARG A 83 -3.20 -9.44 -5.23
N GLN A 84 -3.35 -10.15 -4.12
CA GLN A 84 -2.63 -9.85 -2.90
C GLN A 84 -2.11 -11.11 -2.23
N GLN A 85 -0.90 -10.99 -1.68
CA GLN A 85 -0.36 -11.96 -0.76
C GLN A 85 0.07 -11.21 0.50
N SER A 86 -0.32 -11.72 1.66
CA SER A 86 0.04 -11.11 2.93
C SER A 86 0.22 -12.18 3.99
N TYR A 87 1.16 -11.93 4.90
CA TYR A 87 1.44 -12.89 5.99
C TYR A 87 2.24 -12.20 7.09
N GLU A 88 2.25 -12.82 8.25
CA GLU A 88 3.09 -12.35 9.35
C GLU A 88 4.54 -12.75 9.09
N LEU A 89 5.45 -11.85 9.39
CA LEU A 89 6.86 -12.08 9.18
C LEU A 89 7.48 -12.77 10.39
N HIS A 90 8.27 -13.80 10.12
CA HIS A 90 9.06 -14.46 11.15
C HIS A 90 10.26 -13.61 11.57
N THR A 91 10.91 -12.96 10.62
CA THR A 91 12.14 -12.20 10.86
C THR A 91 12.13 -10.92 10.03
N VAL A 92 12.52 -9.83 10.66
CA VAL A 92 12.80 -8.56 9.98
C VAL A 92 14.15 -8.09 10.48
N VAL A 93 15.09 -7.90 9.54
CA VAL A 93 16.40 -7.36 9.86
C VAL A 93 16.41 -5.90 9.43
N ARG A 94 16.66 -5.01 10.38
CA ARG A 94 16.75 -3.57 10.12
C ARG A 94 18.21 -3.15 10.22
N PRO A 95 18.80 -2.64 9.12
CA PRO A 95 20.19 -2.17 9.15
C PRO A 95 20.40 -1.04 10.15
#